data_84b3587f85056813e80eaa47be46c2f6
#
_entry.id   84b3587f85056813e80eaa47be46c2f6
#
_cell.length_a   1.000
_cell.length_b   1.000
_cell.length_c   1.000
_cell.angle_alpha   90.00
_cell.angle_beta   90.00
_cell.angle_gamma   90.00
#
_symmetry.space_group_name_H-M   'P 1'
#
loop_
_entity.id
_entity.type
_entity.pdbx_description
1 polymer ?
#
loop_
_entity_poly.entity_id
_entity_poly.type
_entity_poly.pdbx_seq_one_letter_code
_entity_poly.pdbx_strand_id
1 'polypeptide(L)'
;MRTRMMKSGIFVIAGSLCCLLCQCARHYDQKQAERYIVESERQWAESVASGDPSAVERILADDFLGVDPKGRLYVKAKMMADTRNAPQYFVSNHVNEVKVRFYGDTAIAHGDESWERHTGERGRFVWTDTWIRRDGRWQIVAAEDLIAPESSR
;
A
#
# COMPACT_ATOMS: atom_id res chain seq x y z
N MET A 1 0.71 -76.74 32.77
CA MET A 1 0.58 -75.41 33.39
C MET A 1 1.34 -74.42 32.50
N ARG A 2 0.65 -73.66 31.61
CA ARG A 2 1.26 -72.71 30.67
C ARG A 2 0.80 -71.32 31.03
N THR A 3 1.70 -70.51 31.51
CA THR A 3 1.51 -69.11 31.89
C THR A 3 1.58 -68.22 30.61
N ARG A 4 0.51 -67.56 30.27
CA ARG A 4 0.43 -66.58 29.18
C ARG A 4 0.92 -65.23 29.71
N MET A 5 2.01 -64.74 29.18
CA MET A 5 2.46 -63.35 29.36
C MET A 5 1.66 -62.42 28.43
N MET A 6 0.90 -61.50 29.01
CA MET A 6 0.27 -60.38 28.31
C MET A 6 1.34 -59.30 28.06
N LYS A 7 1.60 -59.00 26.79
CA LYS A 7 2.41 -57.82 26.40
C LYS A 7 1.50 -56.59 26.32
N SER A 8 1.68 -55.67 27.23
CA SER A 8 1.09 -54.33 27.18
C SER A 8 1.74 -53.53 26.06
N GLY A 9 0.99 -53.19 25.03
CA GLY A 9 1.42 -52.24 23.99
C GLY A 9 1.24 -50.79 24.49
N ILE A 10 2.34 -50.08 24.63
CA ILE A 10 2.35 -48.66 24.86
C ILE A 10 2.14 -47.98 23.50
N PHE A 11 0.96 -47.43 23.24
CA PHE A 11 0.70 -46.55 22.10
C PHE A 11 1.31 -45.19 22.41
N VAL A 12 2.37 -44.85 21.70
CA VAL A 12 2.96 -43.49 21.74
C VAL A 12 2.08 -42.59 20.87
N ILE A 13 1.31 -41.73 21.51
CA ILE A 13 0.62 -40.60 20.86
C ILE A 13 1.65 -39.45 20.80
N ALA A 14 2.50 -39.50 19.80
CA ALA A 14 3.43 -38.41 19.48
C ALA A 14 3.14 -37.93 18.05
N GLY A 15 2.16 -37.10 17.86
CA GLY A 15 1.84 -36.67 16.49
C GLY A 15 0.90 -35.47 16.32
N SER A 16 0.59 -34.70 17.34
CA SER A 16 -0.39 -33.62 17.12
C SER A 16 -0.06 -32.25 17.71
N LEU A 17 1.19 -32.03 18.15
CA LEU A 17 1.55 -30.73 18.77
C LEU A 17 2.32 -29.79 17.82
N CYS A 18 2.64 -30.22 16.60
CA CYS A 18 3.45 -29.42 15.67
C CYS A 18 2.64 -28.46 14.78
N CYS A 19 1.31 -28.62 14.68
CA CYS A 19 0.48 -27.76 13.84
C CYS A 19 -0.04 -26.48 14.52
N LEU A 20 0.04 -26.37 15.84
CA LEU A 20 -0.45 -25.18 16.57
C LEU A 20 0.57 -24.02 16.67
N LEU A 21 1.84 -24.26 16.33
CA LEU A 21 2.88 -23.22 16.40
C LEU A 21 3.02 -22.44 15.07
N CYS A 22 2.39 -22.87 13.99
CA CYS A 22 2.49 -22.18 12.70
C CYS A 22 1.39 -21.13 12.48
N GLN A 23 0.43 -20.99 13.38
CA GLN A 23 -0.65 -20.00 13.30
C GLN A 23 -0.36 -18.71 14.10
N CYS A 24 0.84 -18.53 14.62
CA CYS A 24 1.35 -17.20 14.95
C CYS A 24 1.75 -16.42 13.70
N ALA A 25 0.98 -16.55 12.61
CA ALA A 25 1.07 -15.68 11.45
C ALA A 25 0.73 -14.27 11.92
N ARG A 26 1.77 -13.55 12.22
CA ARG A 26 1.94 -12.10 12.34
C ARG A 26 0.62 -11.34 12.20
N HIS A 27 -0.12 -11.28 13.30
CA HIS A 27 -1.23 -10.35 13.40
C HIS A 27 -0.60 -8.94 13.39
N TYR A 28 -0.43 -8.34 12.21
CA TYR A 28 -0.02 -6.96 12.16
C TYR A 28 -1.14 -6.09 12.73
N ASP A 29 -0.77 -5.04 13.44
CA ASP A 29 -1.75 -4.06 13.90
C ASP A 29 -2.32 -3.32 12.68
N GLN A 30 -3.54 -3.69 12.30
CA GLN A 30 -4.23 -3.12 11.16
C GLN A 30 -4.39 -1.60 11.30
N LYS A 31 -4.61 -1.10 12.52
CA LYS A 31 -4.70 0.35 12.77
C LYS A 31 -3.36 1.04 12.54
N GLN A 32 -2.26 0.39 12.88
CA GLN A 32 -0.93 0.92 12.61
C GLN A 32 -0.65 0.93 11.09
N ALA A 33 -1.02 -0.13 10.39
CA ALA A 33 -0.89 -0.21 8.93
C ALA A 33 -1.73 0.87 8.23
N GLU A 34 -2.98 1.08 8.67
CA GLU A 34 -3.85 2.12 8.13
C GLU A 34 -3.24 3.52 8.29
N ARG A 35 -2.76 3.85 9.51
CA ARG A 35 -2.07 5.13 9.75
C ARG A 35 -0.84 5.29 8.86
N TYR A 36 -0.04 4.22 8.69
CA TYR A 36 1.13 4.24 7.83
C TYR A 36 0.75 4.51 6.37
N ILE A 37 -0.28 3.83 5.85
CA ILE A 37 -0.76 4.00 4.48
C ILE A 37 -1.28 5.43 4.28
N VAL A 38 -2.20 5.90 5.13
CA VAL A 38 -2.77 7.26 5.04
C VAL A 38 -1.69 8.34 5.08
N GLU A 39 -0.72 8.21 5.98
CA GLU A 39 0.39 9.17 6.08
C GLU A 39 1.32 9.11 4.87
N SER A 40 1.55 7.92 4.33
CA SER A 40 2.36 7.74 3.12
C SER A 40 1.72 8.39 1.89
N GLU A 41 0.39 8.27 1.73
CA GLU A 41 -0.34 8.93 0.65
C GLU A 41 -0.22 10.46 0.77
N ARG A 42 -0.34 11.01 1.98
CA ARG A 42 -0.14 12.46 2.21
C ARG A 42 1.26 12.91 1.83
N GLN A 43 2.29 12.17 2.25
CA GLN A 43 3.68 12.48 1.92
C GLN A 43 3.94 12.39 0.43
N TRP A 44 3.31 11.45 -0.27
CA TRP A 44 3.42 11.38 -1.72
C TRP A 44 2.79 12.63 -2.37
N ALA A 45 1.57 12.98 -2.00
CA ALA A 45 0.91 14.18 -2.52
C ALA A 45 1.75 15.46 -2.27
N GLU A 46 2.26 15.64 -1.05
CA GLU A 46 3.10 16.79 -0.68
C GLU A 46 4.44 16.82 -1.45
N SER A 47 4.94 15.66 -1.87
CA SER A 47 6.18 15.54 -2.66
C SER A 47 6.06 16.21 -4.04
N VAL A 48 4.86 16.36 -4.56
CA VAL A 48 4.59 17.04 -5.84
C VAL A 48 4.97 18.53 -5.77
N ALA A 49 4.67 19.19 -4.68
CA ALA A 49 5.03 20.61 -4.50
C ALA A 49 6.47 20.80 -4.04
N SER A 50 7.02 19.89 -3.24
CA SER A 50 8.40 19.98 -2.73
C SER A 50 9.45 19.50 -3.73
N GLY A 51 9.09 18.56 -4.62
CA GLY A 51 10.05 17.90 -5.54
C GLY A 51 10.93 16.85 -4.86
N ASP A 52 10.69 16.55 -3.58
CA ASP A 52 11.46 15.54 -2.86
C ASP A 52 10.90 14.13 -3.13
N PRO A 53 11.62 13.25 -3.84
CA PRO A 53 11.12 11.93 -4.18
C PRO A 53 11.28 10.90 -3.04
N SER A 54 11.77 11.27 -1.86
CA SER A 54 12.09 10.32 -0.78
C SER A 54 10.89 9.50 -0.32
N ALA A 55 9.71 10.12 -0.26
CA ALA A 55 8.47 9.42 0.05
C ALA A 55 8.14 8.40 -1.05
N VAL A 56 8.17 8.83 -2.31
CA VAL A 56 7.89 8.00 -3.49
C VAL A 56 8.85 6.80 -3.56
N GLU A 57 10.15 7.03 -3.34
CA GLU A 57 11.16 5.98 -3.32
C GLU A 57 10.87 4.90 -2.28
N ARG A 58 10.44 5.30 -1.08
CA ARG A 58 10.14 4.40 0.03
C ARG A 58 8.86 3.60 -0.16
N ILE A 59 7.80 4.24 -0.67
CA ILE A 59 6.47 3.64 -0.72
C ILE A 59 6.20 2.83 -1.98
N LEU A 60 6.78 3.19 -3.14
CA LEU A 60 6.60 2.41 -4.35
C LEU A 60 7.48 1.15 -4.33
N ALA A 61 6.89 0.02 -4.67
CA ALA A 61 7.63 -1.22 -4.87
C ALA A 61 8.52 -1.14 -6.12
N ASP A 62 9.56 -1.98 -6.20
CA ASP A 62 10.44 -1.98 -7.37
C ASP A 62 9.74 -2.50 -8.63
N ASP A 63 8.71 -3.34 -8.46
CA ASP A 63 7.81 -3.85 -9.50
C ASP A 63 6.53 -3.00 -9.70
N PHE A 64 6.52 -1.77 -9.20
CA PHE A 64 5.39 -0.85 -9.30
C PHE A 64 5.02 -0.53 -10.76
N LEU A 65 3.72 -0.49 -11.03
CA LEU A 65 3.15 -0.04 -12.29
C LEU A 65 1.95 0.87 -12.03
N GLY A 66 2.03 2.10 -12.54
CA GLY A 66 0.94 3.08 -12.45
C GLY A 66 0.29 3.37 -13.80
N VAL A 67 -0.91 3.95 -13.75
CA VAL A 67 -1.65 4.48 -14.90
C VAL A 67 -1.94 5.95 -14.64
N ASP A 68 -1.46 6.83 -15.51
CA ASP A 68 -1.71 8.27 -15.40
C ASP A 68 -3.12 8.66 -15.89
N PRO A 69 -3.62 9.89 -15.64
CA PRO A 69 -4.93 10.33 -16.06
C PRO A 69 -5.19 10.32 -17.59
N LYS A 70 -4.16 10.07 -18.39
CA LYS A 70 -4.24 9.92 -19.84
C LYS A 70 -4.18 8.46 -20.29
N GLY A 71 -4.23 7.51 -19.34
CA GLY A 71 -4.17 6.07 -19.60
C GLY A 71 -2.78 5.56 -19.97
N ARG A 72 -1.70 6.31 -19.68
CA ARG A 72 -0.34 5.90 -19.97
C ARG A 72 0.26 5.18 -18.79
N LEU A 73 0.91 4.04 -19.06
CA LEU A 73 1.63 3.28 -18.05
C LEU A 73 2.92 3.99 -17.65
N TYR A 74 3.25 3.92 -16.35
CA TYR A 74 4.52 4.41 -15.83
C TYR A 74 5.04 3.52 -14.71
N VAL A 75 6.35 3.55 -14.49
CA VAL A 75 7.06 2.78 -13.47
C VAL A 75 7.64 3.69 -12.39
N LYS A 76 8.09 3.13 -11.29
CA LYS A 76 8.69 3.84 -10.14
C LYS A 76 9.74 4.87 -10.57
N ALA A 77 10.68 4.50 -11.44
CA ALA A 77 11.74 5.41 -11.90
C ALA A 77 11.17 6.66 -12.60
N LYS A 78 10.10 6.49 -13.39
CA LYS A 78 9.42 7.60 -14.06
C LYS A 78 8.72 8.49 -13.03
N MET A 79 8.00 7.92 -12.06
CA MET A 79 7.35 8.69 -10.99
C MET A 79 8.36 9.51 -10.19
N MET A 80 9.49 8.93 -9.81
CA MET A 80 10.55 9.66 -9.11
C MET A 80 11.11 10.83 -9.92
N ALA A 81 11.26 10.65 -11.24
CA ALA A 81 11.70 11.73 -12.12
C ALA A 81 10.62 12.83 -12.23
N ASP A 82 9.37 12.45 -12.36
CA ASP A 82 8.23 13.38 -12.43
C ASP A 82 8.10 14.18 -11.13
N THR A 83 8.23 13.53 -9.97
CA THR A 83 8.20 14.19 -8.66
C THR A 83 9.28 15.28 -8.57
N ARG A 84 10.53 15.00 -8.98
CA ARG A 84 11.60 16.01 -8.96
C ARG A 84 11.31 17.22 -9.85
N ASN A 85 10.55 17.02 -10.92
CA ASN A 85 10.21 18.07 -11.87
C ASN A 85 8.87 18.76 -11.55
N ALA A 86 8.04 18.17 -10.71
CA ALA A 86 6.69 18.65 -10.42
C ALA A 86 6.63 20.09 -9.88
N PRO A 87 7.57 20.58 -9.03
CA PRO A 87 7.55 21.96 -8.55
C PRO A 87 7.63 23.04 -9.65
N GLN A 88 8.03 22.67 -10.88
CA GLN A 88 7.98 23.60 -12.01
C GLN A 88 6.55 23.90 -12.45
N TYR A 89 5.59 23.06 -12.10
CA TYR A 89 4.20 23.14 -12.55
C TYR A 89 3.22 23.37 -11.40
N PHE A 90 3.50 22.80 -10.21
CA PHE A 90 2.58 22.76 -9.09
C PHE A 90 3.07 23.65 -7.94
N VAL A 91 2.14 24.44 -7.40
CA VAL A 91 2.32 25.23 -6.17
C VAL A 91 1.98 24.37 -4.95
N SER A 92 0.95 23.55 -5.08
CA SER A 92 0.46 22.70 -3.99
C SER A 92 -0.20 21.43 -4.54
N ASN A 93 -0.15 20.39 -3.72
CA ASN A 93 -0.96 19.18 -3.87
C ASN A 93 -1.22 18.60 -2.48
N HIS A 94 -2.49 18.40 -2.12
CA HIS A 94 -2.90 17.99 -0.79
C HIS A 94 -3.98 16.92 -0.86
N VAL A 95 -3.78 15.83 -0.13
CA VAL A 95 -4.82 14.82 0.08
C VAL A 95 -5.97 15.40 0.89
N ASN A 96 -7.21 15.23 0.39
CA ASN A 96 -8.42 15.59 1.08
C ASN A 96 -8.94 14.46 1.96
N GLU A 97 -9.07 13.25 1.39
CA GLU A 97 -9.56 12.06 2.08
C GLU A 97 -8.81 10.81 1.60
N VAL A 98 -8.57 9.86 2.53
CA VAL A 98 -8.09 8.51 2.23
C VAL A 98 -8.95 7.49 2.94
N LYS A 99 -9.42 6.48 2.22
CA LYS A 99 -10.12 5.30 2.76
C LYS A 99 -9.34 4.05 2.44
N VAL A 100 -9.00 3.26 3.47
CA VAL A 100 -8.21 2.04 3.34
C VAL A 100 -9.06 0.81 3.63
N ARG A 101 -8.97 -0.21 2.80
CA ARG A 101 -9.60 -1.52 3.00
C ARG A 101 -8.55 -2.61 2.91
N PHE A 102 -8.52 -3.51 3.90
CA PHE A 102 -7.55 -4.59 3.99
C PHE A 102 -8.10 -5.93 3.54
N TYR A 103 -7.29 -6.69 2.82
CA TYR A 103 -7.56 -8.03 2.33
C TYR A 103 -6.31 -8.91 2.58
N GLY A 104 -6.10 -9.30 3.84
CA GLY A 104 -4.87 -9.98 4.26
C GLY A 104 -3.65 -9.07 4.16
N ASP A 105 -2.62 -9.50 3.43
CA ASP A 105 -1.41 -8.71 3.17
C ASP A 105 -1.57 -7.74 1.98
N THR A 106 -2.81 -7.49 1.52
CA THR A 106 -3.14 -6.49 0.50
C THR A 106 -4.04 -5.43 1.11
N ALA A 107 -3.86 -4.18 0.73
CA ALA A 107 -4.79 -3.10 1.03
C ALA A 107 -5.09 -2.30 -0.24
N ILE A 108 -6.33 -1.82 -0.33
CA ILE A 108 -6.75 -0.87 -1.35
C ILE A 108 -6.98 0.48 -0.66
N ALA A 109 -6.24 1.48 -1.08
CA ALA A 109 -6.44 2.86 -0.68
C ALA A 109 -7.17 3.62 -1.80
N HIS A 110 -8.24 4.31 -1.44
CA HIS A 110 -8.93 5.25 -2.30
C HIS A 110 -8.82 6.63 -1.70
N GLY A 111 -8.57 7.60 -2.51
CA GLY A 111 -8.53 8.95 -2.04
C GLY A 111 -8.80 9.97 -3.13
N ASP A 112 -8.76 11.21 -2.69
CA ASP A 112 -8.74 12.34 -3.59
C ASP A 112 -7.79 13.41 -3.07
N GLU A 113 -7.26 14.18 -3.99
CA GLU A 113 -6.32 15.24 -3.71
C GLU A 113 -6.62 16.48 -4.55
N SER A 114 -6.40 17.64 -3.97
CA SER A 114 -6.56 18.94 -4.63
C SER A 114 -5.20 19.53 -4.95
N TRP A 115 -5.05 20.03 -6.17
CA TRP A 115 -3.82 20.64 -6.64
C TRP A 115 -4.03 22.06 -7.17
N GLU A 116 -2.97 22.86 -7.13
CA GLU A 116 -2.87 24.18 -7.73
C GLU A 116 -1.58 24.31 -8.51
N ARG A 117 -1.67 24.87 -9.72
CA ARG A 117 -0.53 25.17 -10.59
C ARG A 117 -0.08 26.62 -10.47
N HIS A 118 1.15 26.91 -10.88
CA HIS A 118 1.66 28.27 -10.98
C HIS A 118 0.85 29.19 -11.92
N THR A 119 0.10 28.60 -12.84
CA THR A 119 -0.84 29.34 -13.72
C THR A 119 -2.11 29.79 -13.00
N GLY A 120 -2.33 29.37 -11.74
CA GLY A 120 -3.57 29.56 -11.01
C GLY A 120 -4.64 28.51 -11.32
N GLU A 121 -4.39 27.58 -12.24
CA GLU A 121 -5.27 26.45 -12.50
C GLU A 121 -5.35 25.55 -11.27
N ARG A 122 -6.56 25.11 -10.94
CA ARG A 122 -6.85 24.22 -9.82
C ARG A 122 -7.62 23.02 -10.30
N GLY A 123 -7.45 21.91 -9.64
CA GLY A 123 -8.18 20.70 -9.94
C GLY A 123 -8.09 19.68 -8.84
N ARG A 124 -8.64 18.51 -9.13
CA ARG A 124 -8.66 17.38 -8.21
C ARG A 124 -8.36 16.09 -8.96
N PHE A 125 -7.54 15.26 -8.36
CA PHE A 125 -7.41 13.86 -8.75
C PHE A 125 -8.25 13.00 -7.82
N VAL A 126 -8.77 11.90 -8.36
CA VAL A 126 -9.33 10.77 -7.62
C VAL A 126 -8.48 9.56 -7.97
N TRP A 127 -8.03 8.82 -6.98
CA TRP A 127 -7.07 7.77 -7.20
C TRP A 127 -7.43 6.49 -6.45
N THR A 128 -6.81 5.39 -6.91
CA THR A 128 -6.89 4.08 -6.29
C THR A 128 -5.52 3.42 -6.31
N ASP A 129 -5.00 3.13 -5.12
CA ASP A 129 -3.71 2.52 -4.95
C ASP A 129 -3.82 1.14 -4.31
N THR A 130 -3.09 0.19 -4.88
CA THR A 130 -2.99 -1.17 -4.37
C THR A 130 -1.69 -1.30 -3.59
N TRP A 131 -1.84 -1.51 -2.30
CA TRP A 131 -0.76 -1.76 -1.36
C TRP A 131 -0.61 -3.25 -1.10
N ILE A 132 0.64 -3.70 -1.00
CA ILE A 132 0.96 -5.07 -0.60
C ILE A 132 2.00 -5.07 0.52
N ARG A 133 1.85 -6.00 1.44
CA ARG A 133 2.82 -6.21 2.51
C ARG A 133 3.77 -7.33 2.13
N ARG A 134 5.05 -6.98 1.89
CA ARG A 134 6.14 -7.90 1.61
C ARG A 134 7.28 -7.67 2.61
N ASP A 135 7.81 -8.72 3.20
CA ASP A 135 8.92 -8.67 4.16
C ASP A 135 8.70 -7.68 5.31
N GLY A 136 7.45 -7.60 5.78
CA GLY A 136 7.04 -6.72 6.88
C GLY A 136 6.84 -5.25 6.49
N ARG A 137 6.99 -4.87 5.22
CA ARG A 137 6.80 -3.51 4.71
C ARG A 137 5.57 -3.40 3.82
N TRP A 138 4.82 -2.32 3.97
CA TRP A 138 3.75 -1.95 3.04
C TRP A 138 4.32 -1.10 1.91
N GLN A 139 4.05 -1.48 0.66
CA GLN A 139 4.46 -0.76 -0.54
C GLN A 139 3.34 -0.79 -1.60
N ILE A 140 3.25 0.26 -2.41
CA ILE A 140 2.31 0.34 -3.53
C ILE A 140 2.88 -0.46 -4.70
N VAL A 141 2.08 -1.35 -5.26
CA VAL A 141 2.43 -2.14 -6.47
C VAL A 141 1.66 -1.68 -7.69
N ALA A 142 0.51 -1.01 -7.51
CA ALA A 142 -0.26 -0.43 -8.60
C ALA A 142 -0.96 0.85 -8.14
N ALA A 143 -1.04 1.83 -9.01
CA ALA A 143 -1.74 3.10 -8.82
C ALA A 143 -2.51 3.50 -10.08
N GLU A 144 -3.65 4.15 -9.90
CA GLU A 144 -4.43 4.74 -10.98
C GLU A 144 -4.97 6.10 -10.56
N ASP A 145 -4.69 7.12 -11.36
CA ASP A 145 -5.17 8.48 -11.16
C ASP A 145 -6.16 8.88 -12.23
N LEU A 146 -7.23 9.55 -11.82
CA LEU A 146 -8.23 10.14 -12.69
C LEU A 146 -8.38 11.63 -12.37
N ILE A 147 -8.50 12.46 -13.40
CA ILE A 147 -8.92 13.86 -13.20
C ILE A 147 -10.40 13.84 -12.84
N ALA A 148 -10.74 14.34 -11.64
CA ALA A 148 -12.12 14.45 -11.23
C ALA A 148 -12.83 15.51 -12.09
N PRO A 149 -14.10 15.27 -12.51
CA PRO A 149 -14.87 16.29 -13.19
C PRO A 149 -15.04 17.52 -12.29
N GLU A 150 -15.10 18.70 -12.88
CA GLU A 150 -15.48 19.91 -12.15
C GLU A 150 -16.88 19.69 -11.54
N SER A 151 -17.02 19.97 -10.23
CA SER A 151 -18.34 19.91 -9.61
C SER A 151 -19.23 20.91 -10.30
N SER A 152 -20.24 20.44 -11.03
CA SER A 152 -21.32 21.30 -11.52
C SER A 152 -21.96 21.99 -10.31
N ARG A 153 -21.75 23.28 -10.20
CA ARG A 153 -22.44 24.13 -9.23
C ARG A 153 -23.91 24.27 -9.58
#